data_72df709cf173644f1b912b3cd17270c2
#
_entry.id   72df709cf173644f1b912b3cd17270c2
#
_cell.length_a   1.000
_cell.length_b   1.000
_cell.length_c   1.000
_cell.angle_alpha   90.00
_cell.angle_beta   90.00
_cell.angle_gamma   90.00
#
_symmetry.space_group_name_H-M   'P 1'
#
loop_
_entity.id
_entity.type
_entity.pdbx_description
1 polymer ?
#
loop_
_entity_poly.entity_id
_entity_poly.type
_entity_poly.pdbx_seq_one_letter_code
_entity_poly.pdbx_strand_id
1 'polypeptide(L)'
;SNVFEELKTTIHYNNRSGVRARCPDCHVPHEWTHKIARKMQASKEVWGKIFGTINTREKFVDHRLELAIHEWARMKANDSLECRNCHSAQSMDITRQSPRAVDAHQRFLFTGQKTCIDCHKGIAHQLPDMRNVSGWQ
;
A
#
# COMPACT_ATOMS: atom_id res chain seq x y z
N SER A 1 2.21 0.10 -17.83
CA SER A 1 1.40 -1.00 -17.27
C SER A 1 0.12 -0.43 -16.70
N ASN A 2 -0.95 -1.23 -16.65
CA ASN A 2 -2.26 -0.79 -16.15
C ASN A 2 -2.19 -0.29 -14.70
N VAL A 3 -1.37 -0.92 -13.87
CA VAL A 3 -1.13 -0.53 -12.47
C VAL A 3 -0.52 0.87 -12.38
N PHE A 4 0.34 1.24 -13.32
CA PHE A 4 0.89 2.60 -13.39
C PHE A 4 -0.17 3.64 -13.82
N GLU A 5 -1.09 3.28 -14.70
CA GLU A 5 -2.20 4.18 -15.07
C GLU A 5 -3.15 4.40 -13.89
N GLU A 6 -3.39 3.37 -13.07
CA GLU A 6 -4.16 3.52 -11.83
C GLU A 6 -3.49 4.51 -10.86
N LEU A 7 -2.17 4.41 -10.66
CA LEU A 7 -1.41 5.34 -9.81
C LEU A 7 -1.56 6.79 -10.27
N LYS A 8 -1.54 7.05 -11.57
CA LYS A 8 -1.63 8.41 -12.12
C LYS A 8 -2.91 9.15 -11.71
N THR A 9 -3.97 8.44 -11.41
CA THR A 9 -5.26 9.02 -11.01
C THR A 9 -5.35 9.35 -9.52
N THR A 10 -4.31 9.04 -8.74
CA THR A 10 -4.31 9.20 -7.28
C THR A 10 -3.59 10.48 -6.84
N ILE A 11 -3.90 10.92 -5.61
CA ILE A 11 -3.22 12.06 -4.96
C ILE A 11 -1.74 11.78 -4.69
N HIS A 12 -1.30 10.52 -4.67
CA HIS A 12 0.10 10.16 -4.51
C HIS A 12 0.93 10.43 -5.77
N TYR A 13 0.28 10.50 -6.93
CA TYR A 13 0.95 10.85 -8.18
C TYR A 13 0.80 12.33 -8.54
N ASN A 14 -0.38 12.91 -8.31
CA ASN A 14 -0.69 14.29 -8.68
C ASN A 14 -1.41 15.00 -7.53
N ASN A 15 -0.73 15.93 -6.88
CA ASN A 15 -1.22 16.62 -5.69
C ASN A 15 -0.69 18.06 -5.60
N ARG A 16 -1.25 18.83 -4.67
CA ARG A 16 -0.91 20.24 -4.48
C ARG A 16 0.49 20.47 -3.88
N SER A 17 1.07 19.49 -3.21
CA SER A 17 2.41 19.61 -2.61
C SER A 17 3.54 19.48 -3.64
N GLY A 18 3.25 18.94 -4.84
CA GLY A 18 4.25 18.63 -5.86
C GLY A 18 5.12 17.40 -5.55
N VAL A 19 4.92 16.74 -4.42
CA VAL A 19 5.65 15.52 -4.06
C VAL A 19 4.98 14.33 -4.73
N ARG A 20 5.68 13.67 -5.63
CA ARG A 20 5.17 12.52 -6.39
C ARG A 20 5.78 11.24 -5.89
N ALA A 21 4.93 10.34 -5.41
CA ALA A 21 5.33 8.99 -5.05
C ALA A 21 5.54 8.13 -6.31
N ARG A 22 6.57 7.29 -6.27
CA ARG A 22 6.90 6.29 -7.30
C ARG A 22 6.72 4.89 -6.75
N CYS A 23 6.67 3.89 -7.63
CA CYS A 23 6.52 2.50 -7.20
C CYS A 23 7.49 2.08 -6.08
N PRO A 24 8.81 2.41 -6.15
CA PRO A 24 9.74 2.04 -5.09
C PRO A 24 9.43 2.67 -3.74
N ASP A 25 8.83 3.87 -3.70
CA ASP A 25 8.61 4.59 -2.44
C ASP A 25 7.61 3.86 -1.53
N CYS A 26 6.71 3.06 -2.14
CA CYS A 26 5.74 2.23 -1.42
C CYS A 26 6.11 0.74 -1.38
N HIS A 27 6.84 0.24 -2.40
CA HIS A 27 7.10 -1.19 -2.57
C HIS A 27 8.51 -1.64 -2.21
N VAL A 28 9.44 -0.70 -2.00
CA VAL A 28 10.85 -1.03 -1.73
C VAL A 28 11.33 -0.28 -0.49
N PRO A 29 11.60 -0.98 0.61
CA PRO A 29 12.16 -0.35 1.80
C PRO A 29 13.45 0.42 1.51
N HIS A 30 13.65 1.55 2.17
CA HIS A 30 14.87 2.36 1.99
C HIS A 30 16.09 1.72 2.64
N GLU A 31 15.91 1.02 3.76
CA GLU A 31 16.98 0.33 4.45
C GLU A 31 17.53 -0.86 3.66
N TRP A 32 18.84 -1.00 3.64
CA TRP A 32 19.54 -1.97 2.82
C TRP A 32 19.14 -3.42 3.09
N THR A 33 19.07 -3.82 4.34
CA THR A 33 18.69 -5.19 4.75
C THR A 33 17.29 -5.56 4.30
N HIS A 34 16.33 -4.68 4.56
CA HIS A 34 14.93 -4.85 4.13
C HIS A 34 14.79 -4.80 2.60
N LYS A 35 15.60 -3.98 1.94
CA LYS A 35 15.64 -3.90 0.47
C LYS A 35 16.09 -5.21 -0.16
N ILE A 36 17.11 -5.86 0.37
CA ILE A 36 17.58 -7.18 -0.10
C ILE A 36 16.48 -8.23 0.12
N ALA A 37 15.94 -8.31 1.33
CA ALA A 37 14.85 -9.24 1.65
C ALA A 37 13.66 -9.05 0.69
N ARG A 38 13.27 -7.81 0.39
CA ARG A 38 12.21 -7.51 -0.57
C ARG A 38 12.53 -7.96 -1.99
N LYS A 39 13.78 -7.78 -2.44
CA LYS A 39 14.22 -8.28 -3.75
C LYS A 39 14.16 -9.80 -3.85
N MET A 40 14.54 -10.50 -2.79
CA MET A 40 14.43 -11.97 -2.74
C MET A 40 12.95 -12.43 -2.77
N GLN A 41 12.06 -11.74 -2.08
CA GLN A 41 10.61 -12.02 -2.14
C GLN A 41 10.04 -11.76 -3.54
N ALA A 42 10.44 -10.64 -4.17
CA ALA A 42 9.98 -10.27 -5.50
C ALA A 42 10.46 -11.24 -6.60
N SER A 43 11.49 -12.04 -6.35
CA SER A 43 11.93 -13.05 -7.33
C SER A 43 10.84 -14.06 -7.65
N LYS A 44 9.95 -14.39 -6.72
CA LYS A 44 8.78 -15.25 -6.96
C LYS A 44 7.81 -14.64 -7.98
N GLU A 45 7.62 -13.33 -7.94
CA GLU A 45 6.77 -12.59 -8.89
C GLU A 45 7.38 -12.62 -10.30
N VAL A 46 8.72 -12.52 -10.40
CA VAL A 46 9.45 -12.65 -11.67
C VAL A 46 9.26 -14.05 -12.26
N TRP A 47 9.39 -15.09 -11.44
CA TRP A 47 9.11 -16.46 -11.86
C TRP A 47 7.66 -16.64 -12.30
N GLY A 48 6.69 -16.10 -11.57
CA GLY A 48 5.28 -16.12 -11.96
C GLY A 48 5.05 -15.47 -13.33
N LYS A 49 5.77 -14.41 -13.66
CA LYS A 49 5.72 -13.78 -14.97
C LYS A 49 6.35 -14.67 -16.06
N ILE A 50 7.50 -15.25 -15.79
CA ILE A 50 8.23 -16.13 -16.75
C ILE A 50 7.41 -17.40 -17.05
N PHE A 51 6.86 -18.04 -16.03
CA PHE A 51 6.04 -19.25 -16.19
C PHE A 51 4.59 -18.97 -16.58
N GLY A 52 4.21 -17.72 -16.79
CA GLY A 52 2.92 -17.34 -17.36
C GLY A 52 1.76 -17.34 -16.37
N THR A 53 2.01 -17.38 -15.06
CA THR A 53 0.94 -17.34 -14.04
C THR A 53 0.25 -15.98 -13.98
N ILE A 54 1.00 -14.87 -14.16
CA ILE A 54 0.50 -13.49 -14.10
C ILE A 54 0.95 -12.65 -15.31
N ASN A 55 1.14 -13.27 -16.47
CA ASN A 55 1.74 -12.62 -17.64
C ASN A 55 0.73 -11.82 -18.47
N THR A 56 -0.58 -12.01 -18.30
CA THR A 56 -1.63 -11.24 -18.96
C THR A 56 -2.39 -10.35 -17.98
N ARG A 57 -3.17 -9.38 -18.51
CA ARG A 57 -4.02 -8.52 -17.69
C ARG A 57 -5.09 -9.31 -16.96
N GLU A 58 -5.74 -10.23 -17.63
CA GLU A 58 -6.81 -11.06 -17.10
C GLU A 58 -6.30 -11.85 -15.90
N LYS A 59 -5.21 -12.59 -16.08
CA LYS A 59 -4.56 -13.36 -15.00
C LYS A 59 -4.13 -12.48 -13.84
N PHE A 60 -3.62 -11.28 -14.10
CA PHE A 60 -3.28 -10.33 -13.05
C PHE A 60 -4.52 -9.87 -12.27
N VAL A 61 -5.63 -9.59 -12.96
CA VAL A 61 -6.90 -9.19 -12.30
C VAL A 61 -7.45 -10.32 -11.46
N ASP A 62 -7.41 -11.56 -11.95
CA ASP A 62 -7.87 -12.75 -11.22
C ASP A 62 -7.06 -12.99 -9.93
N HIS A 63 -5.75 -12.69 -9.95
CA HIS A 63 -4.87 -12.81 -8.77
C HIS A 63 -4.75 -11.52 -7.95
N ARG A 64 -5.42 -10.45 -8.34
CA ARG A 64 -5.26 -9.12 -7.70
C ARG A 64 -5.50 -9.15 -6.20
N LEU A 65 -6.53 -9.87 -5.73
CA LEU A 65 -6.85 -9.96 -4.30
C LEU A 65 -5.74 -10.67 -3.53
N GLU A 66 -5.25 -11.79 -4.04
CA GLU A 66 -4.15 -12.54 -3.42
C GLU A 66 -2.87 -11.69 -3.32
N LEU A 67 -2.49 -11.03 -4.42
CA LEU A 67 -1.33 -10.14 -4.46
C LEU A 67 -1.49 -8.96 -3.49
N ALA A 68 -2.68 -8.39 -3.41
CA ALA A 68 -2.98 -7.29 -2.50
C ALA A 68 -2.91 -7.73 -1.03
N ILE A 69 -3.47 -8.89 -0.68
CA ILE A 69 -3.40 -9.44 0.69
C ILE A 69 -1.95 -9.65 1.11
N HIS A 70 -1.12 -10.22 0.26
CA HIS A 70 0.31 -10.41 0.56
C HIS A 70 1.01 -9.08 0.82
N GLU A 71 0.76 -8.06 0.01
CA GLU A 71 1.38 -6.75 0.16
C GLU A 71 0.87 -6.02 1.41
N TRP A 72 -0.43 -6.07 1.70
CA TRP A 72 -0.97 -5.49 2.93
C TRP A 72 -0.43 -6.18 4.18
N ALA A 73 -0.28 -7.51 4.16
CA ALA A 73 0.31 -8.25 5.28
C ALA A 73 1.77 -7.83 5.50
N ARG A 74 2.55 -7.65 4.44
CA ARG A 74 3.93 -7.16 4.51
C ARG A 74 4.00 -5.76 5.12
N MET A 75 3.19 -4.83 4.60
CA MET A 75 3.13 -3.46 5.09
C MET A 75 2.65 -3.39 6.55
N LYS A 76 1.72 -4.25 6.94
CA LYS A 76 1.28 -4.36 8.34
C LYS A 76 2.42 -4.86 9.24
N ALA A 77 3.15 -5.87 8.82
CA ALA A 77 4.24 -6.47 9.59
C ALA A 77 5.40 -5.50 9.87
N ASN A 78 5.61 -4.49 9.02
CA ASN A 78 6.64 -3.46 9.22
C ASN A 78 6.06 -2.12 9.71
N ASP A 79 4.87 -2.12 10.31
CA ASP A 79 4.18 -0.91 10.79
C ASP A 79 4.00 0.17 9.71
N SER A 80 3.72 -0.24 8.48
CA SER A 80 3.55 0.65 7.32
C SER A 80 4.75 1.60 7.13
N LEU A 81 5.96 1.06 7.26
CA LEU A 81 7.22 1.82 7.22
C LEU A 81 7.31 2.73 5.99
N GLU A 82 6.92 2.24 4.83
CA GLU A 82 6.98 3.00 3.59
C GLU A 82 6.07 4.24 3.62
N CYS A 83 4.91 4.14 4.25
CA CYS A 83 4.02 5.28 4.46
C CYS A 83 4.66 6.31 5.41
N ARG A 84 5.30 5.81 6.48
CA ARG A 84 5.94 6.65 7.50
C ARG A 84 7.19 7.38 7.01
N ASN A 85 7.77 6.97 5.89
CA ASN A 85 8.87 7.70 5.25
C ASN A 85 8.44 9.12 4.80
N CYS A 86 7.15 9.34 4.53
CA CYS A 86 6.60 10.63 4.13
C CYS A 86 5.54 11.15 5.10
N HIS A 87 4.82 10.26 5.81
CA HIS A 87 3.74 10.60 6.73
C HIS A 87 4.14 10.34 8.18
N SER A 88 4.52 11.38 8.90
CA SER A 88 4.75 11.30 10.35
C SER A 88 3.44 11.54 11.10
N ALA A 89 3.05 10.60 11.97
CA ALA A 89 1.86 10.77 12.81
C ALA A 89 1.95 12.02 13.70
N GLN A 90 3.15 12.35 14.18
CA GLN A 90 3.42 13.52 15.02
C GLN A 90 3.27 14.85 14.27
N SER A 91 3.44 14.82 12.94
CA SER A 91 3.34 16.01 12.09
C SER A 91 1.96 16.18 11.44
N MET A 92 1.03 15.26 11.72
CA MET A 92 -0.33 15.35 11.18
C MET A 92 -1.14 16.42 11.93
N ASP A 93 -1.62 17.40 11.19
CA ASP A 93 -2.61 18.37 11.71
C ASP A 93 -4.00 17.73 11.71
N ILE A 94 -4.37 17.14 12.83
CA ILE A 94 -5.67 16.46 12.99
C ILE A 94 -6.85 17.43 12.92
N THR A 95 -6.64 18.72 13.17
CA THR A 95 -7.72 19.71 13.11
C THR A 95 -8.24 19.94 11.70
N ARG A 96 -7.44 19.61 10.69
CA ARG A 96 -7.77 19.70 9.25
C ARG A 96 -8.35 18.41 8.67
N GLN A 97 -8.50 17.38 9.49
CA GLN A 97 -9.06 16.11 9.08
C GLN A 97 -10.57 16.05 9.34
N SER A 98 -11.26 15.14 8.66
CA SER A 98 -12.68 14.92 8.94
C SER A 98 -12.86 14.33 10.35
N PRO A 99 -14.01 14.57 11.03
CA PRO A 99 -14.27 14.02 12.37
C PRO A 99 -14.09 12.51 12.45
N ARG A 100 -14.49 11.77 11.41
CA ARG A 100 -14.30 10.31 11.31
C ARG A 100 -12.83 9.94 11.28
N ALA A 101 -12.01 10.68 10.54
CA ALA A 101 -10.57 10.41 10.45
C ALA A 101 -9.87 10.73 11.77
N VAL A 102 -10.24 11.84 12.43
CA VAL A 102 -9.72 12.20 13.75
C VAL A 102 -10.01 11.10 14.77
N ASP A 103 -11.26 10.65 14.88
CA ASP A 103 -11.65 9.58 15.81
C ASP A 103 -10.86 8.29 15.53
N ALA A 104 -10.77 7.87 14.29
CA ALA A 104 -10.03 6.66 13.92
C ALA A 104 -8.53 6.77 14.22
N HIS A 105 -7.91 7.90 13.93
CA HIS A 105 -6.49 8.12 14.22
C HIS A 105 -6.22 8.16 15.73
N GLN A 106 -7.07 8.80 16.50
CA GLN A 106 -6.93 8.85 17.97
C GLN A 106 -7.08 7.47 18.59
N ARG A 107 -8.06 6.69 18.14
CA ARG A 107 -8.33 5.36 18.72
C ARG A 107 -7.31 4.32 18.31
N PHE A 108 -6.85 4.33 17.08
CA PHE A 108 -6.11 3.20 16.51
C PHE A 108 -4.67 3.54 16.12
N LEU A 109 -4.42 4.70 15.49
CA LEU A 109 -3.09 5.03 15.01
C LEU A 109 -2.18 5.48 16.16
N PHE A 110 -2.63 6.44 16.96
CA PHE A 110 -1.81 6.97 18.06
C PHE A 110 -1.65 6.02 19.24
N THR A 111 -2.54 5.05 19.34
CA THR A 111 -2.44 3.96 20.35
C THR A 111 -1.64 2.75 19.86
N GLY A 112 -1.23 2.74 18.59
CA GLY A 112 -0.50 1.62 17.99
C GLY A 112 -1.33 0.36 17.75
N GLN A 113 -2.67 0.44 17.85
CA GLN A 113 -3.54 -0.71 17.64
C GLN A 113 -3.69 -1.12 16.17
N LYS A 114 -3.57 -0.14 15.25
CA LYS A 114 -3.60 -0.37 13.81
C LYS A 114 -2.51 0.42 13.11
N THR A 115 -2.04 -0.12 12.00
CA THR A 115 -1.10 0.54 11.11
C THR A 115 -1.84 1.31 10.02
N CYS A 116 -1.12 2.13 9.24
CA CYS A 116 -1.73 2.91 8.16
C CYS A 116 -2.46 2.02 7.14
N ILE A 117 -1.84 0.89 6.76
CA ILE A 117 -2.41 0.00 5.74
C ILE A 117 -3.65 -0.77 6.22
N ASP A 118 -3.87 -0.90 7.52
CA ASP A 118 -5.08 -1.53 8.03
C ASP A 118 -6.35 -0.79 7.56
N CYS A 119 -6.27 0.54 7.42
CA CYS A 119 -7.40 1.39 7.02
C CYS A 119 -7.22 2.01 5.62
N HIS A 120 -5.98 2.34 5.22
CA HIS A 120 -5.70 3.06 3.97
C HIS A 120 -5.35 2.12 2.81
N LYS A 121 -6.30 1.26 2.42
CA LYS A 121 -6.20 0.43 1.22
C LYS A 121 -6.75 1.18 0.00
N GLY A 122 -6.24 0.85 -1.19
CA GLY A 122 -6.72 1.45 -2.45
C GLY A 122 -6.24 2.88 -2.71
N ILE A 123 -5.22 3.37 -1.99
CA ILE A 123 -4.71 4.75 -2.11
C ILE A 123 -3.82 4.98 -3.33
N ALA A 124 -3.32 3.91 -3.95
CA ALA A 124 -2.43 3.96 -5.11
C ALA A 124 -2.89 3.08 -6.28
N HIS A 125 -3.74 2.09 -6.01
CA HIS A 125 -4.25 1.15 -6.98
C HIS A 125 -5.72 0.87 -6.74
N GLN A 126 -6.45 0.46 -7.79
CA GLN A 126 -7.82 0.00 -7.64
C GLN A 126 -7.90 -1.19 -6.71
N LEU A 127 -8.85 -1.14 -5.78
CA LEU A 127 -9.11 -2.28 -4.88
C LEU A 127 -9.62 -3.49 -5.68
N PRO A 128 -9.22 -4.69 -5.30
CA PRO A 128 -9.91 -5.90 -5.73
C PRO A 128 -11.34 -5.94 -5.17
N ASP A 129 -12.09 -6.98 -5.49
CA ASP A 129 -13.37 -7.23 -4.84
C ASP A 129 -13.15 -7.51 -3.34
N MET A 130 -13.65 -6.61 -2.49
CA MET A 130 -13.43 -6.63 -1.05
C MET A 130 -14.54 -7.32 -0.26
N ARG A 131 -15.60 -7.82 -0.91
CA ARG A 131 -16.79 -8.37 -0.24
C ARG A 131 -16.49 -9.51 0.73
N ASN A 132 -15.48 -10.31 0.43
CA ASN A 132 -15.09 -11.47 1.23
C ASN A 132 -13.79 -11.25 2.03
N VAL A 133 -13.32 -10.01 2.14
CA VAL A 133 -12.10 -9.69 2.89
C VAL A 133 -12.45 -9.41 4.35
N SER A 134 -12.01 -10.29 5.24
CA SER A 134 -12.23 -10.15 6.66
C SER A 134 -11.67 -8.83 7.21
N GLY A 135 -12.45 -8.15 8.04
CA GLY A 135 -12.05 -6.88 8.66
C GLY A 135 -12.10 -5.67 7.74
N TRP A 136 -12.66 -5.81 6.54
CA TRP A 136 -12.97 -4.72 5.63
C TRP A 136 -14.48 -4.43 5.66
N GLN A 137 -14.89 -3.46 6.47
CA GLN A 137 -16.26 -2.90 6.46
C GLN A 137 -16.18 -1.38 6.68
#